data_cd5390c5513580aa5eb2236f8ef47072
#
_entry.id   cd5390c5513580aa5eb2236f8ef47072
#
_cell.length_a   1.000
_cell.length_b   1.000
_cell.length_c   1.000
_cell.angle_alpha   90.00
_cell.angle_beta   90.00
_cell.angle_gamma   90.00
#
_symmetry.space_group_name_H-M   'P 1'
#
loop_
_entity.id
_entity.type
_entity.pdbx_description
1 polymer ?
#
loop_
_entity_poly.entity_id
_entity_poly.type
_entity_poly.pdbx_seq_one_letter_code
_entity_poly.pdbx_strand_id
1 'polypeptide(L)'
;EQVEFIKKNFKYGFGQHSGVIDFTKNAYELPRFPINEKYGDLKRFEFILNLFPIPYKKLDPVDKFIKKNNNPPSVQIEFFSEQKNIKNLNCFSNDGKDWGGPEMKFDENKLFIKFNEKFEFRRGRLNCSLKEGNKWRWLGLQFTVETD
;
A
#
# COMPACT_ATOMS: atom_id res chain seq x y z
N GLU A 1 5.45 -12.11 14.83
CA GLU A 1 6.70 -12.13 15.64
C GLU A 1 7.42 -10.79 15.58
N GLN A 2 7.89 -10.30 14.40
CA GLN A 2 8.61 -9.03 14.28
C GLN A 2 7.81 -7.82 14.80
N VAL A 3 6.54 -7.70 14.43
CA VAL A 3 5.67 -6.61 14.89
C VAL A 3 5.47 -6.64 16.40
N GLU A 4 5.33 -7.81 17.00
CA GLU A 4 5.20 -7.95 18.46
C GLU A 4 6.49 -7.57 19.19
N PHE A 5 7.66 -7.88 18.62
CA PHE A 5 8.93 -7.41 19.15
C PHE A 5 9.06 -5.88 19.11
N ILE A 6 8.65 -5.26 17.97
CA ILE A 6 8.67 -3.81 17.81
C ILE A 6 7.74 -3.14 18.81
N LYS A 7 6.51 -3.64 18.97
CA LYS A 7 5.54 -3.11 19.96
C LYS A 7 6.09 -3.11 21.39
N LYS A 8 6.84 -4.13 21.77
CA LYS A 8 7.44 -4.23 23.11
C LYS A 8 8.56 -3.23 23.36
N ASN A 9 9.32 -2.87 22.34
CA ASN A 9 10.62 -2.19 22.52
C ASN A 9 10.66 -0.77 21.91
N PHE A 10 9.73 -0.43 21.04
CA PHE A 10 9.75 0.83 20.30
C PHE A 10 8.39 1.51 20.30
N LYS A 11 8.38 2.83 20.20
CA LYS A 11 7.17 3.64 20.11
C LYS A 11 6.55 3.58 18.70
N TYR A 12 7.38 3.43 17.68
CA TYR A 12 6.99 3.36 16.27
C TYR A 12 7.84 2.36 15.51
N GLY A 13 7.30 1.81 14.41
CA GLY A 13 8.03 0.97 13.47
C GLY A 13 7.77 1.40 12.03
N PHE A 14 8.84 1.49 11.21
CA PHE A 14 8.72 1.84 9.80
C PHE A 14 8.94 0.62 8.92
N GLY A 15 7.98 0.36 8.04
CA GLY A 15 8.10 -0.62 6.98
C GLY A 15 8.95 -0.12 5.79
N GLN A 16 8.99 -0.92 4.73
CA GLN A 16 9.71 -0.58 3.49
C GLN A 16 8.76 -0.23 2.32
N HIS A 17 7.48 -0.14 2.57
CA HIS A 17 6.50 0.27 1.58
C HIS A 17 6.39 1.79 1.48
N SER A 18 6.15 2.26 0.26
CA SER A 18 5.95 3.69 0.00
C SER A 18 4.53 4.11 0.40
N GLY A 19 4.39 5.19 1.15
CA GLY A 19 3.08 5.66 1.54
C GLY A 19 3.11 6.86 2.47
N VAL A 20 1.94 7.42 2.70
CA VAL A 20 1.73 8.51 3.66
C VAL A 20 1.38 7.93 5.01
N ILE A 21 1.95 8.47 6.06
CA ILE A 21 1.65 8.06 7.44
C ILE A 21 0.20 8.41 7.76
N ASP A 22 -0.54 7.41 8.22
CA ASP A 22 -1.88 7.56 8.80
C ASP A 22 -1.83 7.04 10.24
N PHE A 23 -1.83 7.95 11.20
CA PHE A 23 -1.75 7.60 12.63
C PHE A 23 -3.01 6.89 13.17
N THR A 24 -4.07 6.78 12.38
CA THR A 24 -5.24 5.95 12.72
C THR A 24 -5.02 4.47 12.45
N LYS A 25 -3.89 4.12 11.81
CA LYS A 25 -3.51 2.76 11.42
C LYS A 25 -2.42 2.21 12.35
N ASN A 26 -1.84 1.07 11.95
CA ASN A 26 -0.83 0.40 12.76
C ASN A 26 0.46 1.26 12.87
N ALA A 27 0.74 1.74 14.08
CA ALA A 27 1.93 2.56 14.36
C ALA A 27 3.27 1.81 14.25
N TYR A 28 3.23 0.50 14.10
CA TYR A 28 4.42 -0.37 14.04
C TYR A 28 4.71 -0.88 12.63
N GLU A 29 3.99 -0.36 11.64
CA GLU A 29 4.16 -0.68 10.23
C GLU A 29 3.93 0.59 9.39
N LEU A 30 4.52 1.70 9.83
CA LEU A 30 4.36 3.00 9.16
C LEU A 30 5.07 3.00 7.80
N PRO A 31 4.44 3.55 6.76
CA PRO A 31 5.08 3.69 5.46
C PRO A 31 6.14 4.80 5.45
N ARG A 32 6.99 4.78 4.42
CA ARG A 32 7.97 5.84 4.16
C ARG A 32 8.27 5.95 2.67
N PHE A 33 8.49 7.14 2.17
CA PHE A 33 9.01 7.33 0.81
C PHE A 33 10.54 7.30 0.80
N PRO A 34 11.16 6.54 -0.12
CA PRO A 34 12.61 6.61 -0.29
C PRO A 34 13.00 7.95 -0.91
N ILE A 35 14.01 8.60 -0.32
CA ILE A 35 14.65 9.80 -0.85
C ILE A 35 16.13 9.48 -0.98
N ASN A 36 16.53 9.13 -2.20
CA ASN A 36 17.90 8.82 -2.56
C ASN A 36 18.24 9.54 -3.89
N GLU A 37 19.42 9.38 -4.42
CA GLU A 37 19.88 10.04 -5.66
C GLU A 37 18.88 9.89 -6.82
N LYS A 38 18.26 8.71 -6.96
CA LYS A 38 17.27 8.44 -8.02
C LYS A 38 15.91 9.11 -7.76
N TYR A 39 15.54 9.30 -6.50
CA TYR A 39 14.20 9.73 -6.07
C TYR A 39 14.22 10.99 -5.21
N GLY A 40 15.34 11.73 -5.18
CA GLY A 40 15.56 12.86 -4.29
C GLY A 40 15.45 14.23 -4.97
N ASP A 41 14.86 14.32 -6.18
CA ASP A 41 14.65 15.62 -6.82
C ASP A 41 13.63 16.48 -6.03
N LEU A 42 13.82 17.80 -6.11
CA LEU A 42 13.03 18.75 -5.31
C LEU A 42 11.53 18.69 -5.61
N LYS A 43 11.16 18.54 -6.89
CA LYS A 43 9.74 18.48 -7.29
C LYS A 43 9.05 17.25 -6.71
N ARG A 44 9.72 16.11 -6.71
CA ARG A 44 9.23 14.90 -6.08
C ARG A 44 9.13 15.07 -4.57
N PHE A 45 10.11 15.70 -3.93
CA PHE A 45 10.08 15.98 -2.50
C PHE A 45 8.90 16.85 -2.11
N GLU A 46 8.68 17.96 -2.82
CA GLU A 46 7.51 18.82 -2.64
C GLU A 46 6.19 18.07 -2.84
N PHE A 47 6.12 17.22 -3.87
CA PHE A 47 4.94 16.38 -4.12
C PHE A 47 4.66 15.45 -2.93
N ILE A 48 5.67 14.75 -2.42
CA ILE A 48 5.55 13.83 -1.28
C ILE A 48 5.07 14.54 -0.01
N LEU A 49 5.59 15.72 0.27
CA LEU A 49 5.21 16.52 1.45
C LEU A 49 3.74 16.96 1.42
N ASN A 50 3.14 17.05 0.23
CA ASN A 50 1.76 17.46 0.03
C ASN A 50 0.78 16.28 -0.17
N LEU A 51 1.23 15.05 0.03
CA LEU A 51 0.38 13.88 -0.05
C LEU A 51 -0.46 13.66 1.22
N PHE A 52 -1.66 13.16 1.03
CA PHE A 52 -2.57 12.73 2.09
C PHE A 52 -2.76 11.20 2.04
N PRO A 53 -3.04 10.54 3.16
CA PRO A 53 -3.41 9.12 3.14
C PRO A 53 -4.77 8.92 2.45
N ILE A 54 -4.94 7.79 1.79
CA ILE A 54 -6.25 7.34 1.32
C ILE A 54 -6.99 6.79 2.53
N PRO A 55 -8.13 7.40 2.95
CA PRO A 55 -8.89 6.89 4.06
C PRO A 55 -9.62 5.61 3.67
N TYR A 56 -9.51 4.58 4.48
CA TYR A 56 -10.23 3.32 4.31
C TYR A 56 -10.67 2.78 5.68
N LYS A 57 -11.79 2.04 5.68
CA LYS A 57 -12.37 1.43 6.87
C LYS A 57 -11.68 0.10 7.19
N LYS A 58 -11.50 -0.75 6.17
CA LYS A 58 -10.91 -2.08 6.30
C LYS A 58 -10.01 -2.41 5.11
N LEU A 59 -8.94 -3.12 5.38
CA LEU A 59 -8.03 -3.68 4.39
C LEU A 59 -7.85 -5.18 4.68
N ASP A 60 -7.99 -5.99 3.65
CA ASP A 60 -7.75 -7.42 3.69
C ASP A 60 -6.79 -7.83 2.56
N PRO A 61 -5.76 -8.66 2.78
CA PRO A 61 -5.39 -9.25 4.06
C PRO A 61 -4.76 -8.24 5.02
N VAL A 62 -5.03 -8.41 6.31
CA VAL A 62 -4.41 -7.60 7.38
C VAL A 62 -2.93 -7.94 7.48
N ASP A 63 -2.60 -9.24 7.48
CA ASP A 63 -1.21 -9.71 7.44
C ASP A 63 -0.72 -9.71 5.99
N LYS A 64 0.40 -9.02 5.74
CA LYS A 64 1.05 -8.95 4.43
C LYS A 64 2.14 -10.01 4.26
N PHE A 65 2.33 -10.90 5.24
CA PHE A 65 3.11 -12.12 5.08
C PHE A 65 2.21 -13.22 4.53
N ILE A 66 2.45 -13.64 3.30
CA ILE A 66 1.63 -14.60 2.58
C ILE A 66 2.34 -15.93 2.36
N LYS A 67 1.59 -17.01 2.52
CA LYS A 67 2.07 -18.35 2.22
C LYS A 67 2.24 -18.54 0.71
N LYS A 68 3.15 -19.42 0.31
CA LYS A 68 3.43 -19.72 -1.11
C LYS A 68 2.19 -20.08 -1.92
N ASN A 69 1.29 -20.88 -1.36
CA ASN A 69 0.07 -21.31 -2.03
C ASN A 69 -0.98 -20.18 -2.19
N ASN A 70 -0.83 -19.07 -1.47
CA ASN A 70 -1.69 -17.90 -1.55
C ASN A 70 -1.04 -16.75 -2.32
N ASN A 71 0.00 -17.01 -3.10
CA ASN A 71 0.70 -16.05 -3.92
C ASN A 71 0.19 -16.09 -5.37
N PRO A 72 -0.33 -14.97 -5.93
CA PRO A 72 -0.53 -13.69 -5.29
C PRO A 72 -1.78 -13.65 -4.41
N PRO A 73 -1.84 -12.76 -3.40
CA PRO A 73 -3.04 -12.60 -2.58
C PRO A 73 -4.13 -11.85 -3.35
N SER A 74 -5.38 -12.05 -2.97
CA SER A 74 -6.45 -11.11 -3.30
C SER A 74 -6.46 -9.99 -2.29
N VAL A 75 -6.63 -8.74 -2.73
CA VAL A 75 -6.72 -7.57 -1.85
C VAL A 75 -8.11 -6.98 -1.92
N GLN A 76 -8.71 -6.73 -0.76
CA GLN A 76 -9.97 -6.01 -0.64
C GLN A 76 -9.77 -4.77 0.22
N ILE A 77 -10.25 -3.64 -0.26
CA ILE A 77 -10.28 -2.38 0.48
C ILE A 77 -11.73 -1.94 0.62
N GLU A 78 -12.20 -1.78 1.86
CA GLU A 78 -13.49 -1.20 2.17
C GLU A 78 -13.28 0.26 2.56
N PHE A 79 -13.92 1.17 1.84
CA PHE A 79 -13.86 2.61 2.11
C PHE A 79 -15.02 3.06 2.99
N PHE A 80 -14.91 4.25 3.53
CA PHE A 80 -16.05 4.89 4.19
C PHE A 80 -17.10 5.30 3.15
N SER A 81 -18.38 5.25 3.51
CA SER A 81 -19.50 5.50 2.60
C SER A 81 -19.52 6.92 2.01
N GLU A 82 -18.95 7.89 2.72
CA GLU A 82 -18.84 9.29 2.28
C GLU A 82 -17.72 9.53 1.24
N GLN A 83 -16.88 8.54 0.97
CA GLN A 83 -15.79 8.65 0.00
C GLN A 83 -16.32 8.52 -1.44
N LYS A 84 -16.71 9.64 -2.05
CA LYS A 84 -17.41 9.65 -3.34
C LYS A 84 -16.52 9.33 -4.56
N ASN A 85 -15.22 9.58 -4.49
CA ASN A 85 -14.32 9.55 -5.66
C ASN A 85 -13.49 8.27 -5.78
N ILE A 86 -13.82 7.21 -5.05
CA ILE A 86 -13.03 5.97 -5.03
C ILE A 86 -12.90 5.32 -6.41
N LYS A 87 -13.88 5.51 -7.29
CA LYS A 87 -13.83 4.97 -8.67
C LYS A 87 -12.73 5.61 -9.53
N ASN A 88 -12.19 6.76 -9.11
CA ASN A 88 -11.07 7.43 -9.75
C ASN A 88 -9.71 6.97 -9.19
N LEU A 89 -9.73 5.99 -8.30
CA LEU A 89 -8.51 5.40 -7.74
C LEU A 89 -7.74 4.71 -8.85
N ASN A 90 -6.44 5.00 -8.91
CA ASN A 90 -5.54 4.36 -9.86
C ASN A 90 -4.49 3.56 -9.08
N CYS A 91 -4.37 2.27 -9.38
CA CYS A 91 -3.44 1.37 -8.70
C CYS A 91 -2.45 0.76 -9.68
N PHE A 92 -1.22 0.62 -9.21
CA PHE A 92 -0.15 -0.11 -9.87
C PHE A 92 0.40 -1.16 -8.93
N SER A 93 0.70 -2.32 -9.46
CA SER A 93 1.33 -3.41 -8.74
C SER A 93 2.70 -3.73 -9.34
N ASN A 94 3.59 -4.24 -8.50
CA ASN A 94 4.87 -4.79 -8.90
C ASN A 94 5.04 -6.17 -8.27
N ASP A 95 5.23 -7.17 -9.11
CA ASP A 95 5.39 -8.58 -8.74
C ASP A 95 6.84 -8.98 -8.38
N GLY A 96 7.75 -8.01 -8.40
CA GLY A 96 9.19 -8.20 -8.21
C GLY A 96 10.01 -7.91 -9.47
N LYS A 97 9.38 -7.85 -10.65
CA LYS A 97 10.00 -7.47 -11.94
C LYS A 97 9.56 -6.07 -12.34
N ASP A 98 8.37 -5.95 -12.91
CA ASP A 98 7.87 -4.74 -13.53
C ASP A 98 6.64 -4.18 -12.82
N TRP A 99 6.34 -2.92 -13.09
CA TRP A 99 5.12 -2.26 -12.65
C TRP A 99 4.04 -2.38 -13.71
N GLY A 100 2.85 -2.83 -13.31
CA GLY A 100 1.68 -2.95 -14.17
C GLY A 100 0.38 -2.62 -13.46
N GLY A 101 -0.71 -2.48 -14.20
CA GLY A 101 -2.05 -2.32 -13.64
C GLY A 101 -2.63 -3.67 -13.21
N PRO A 102 -3.01 -3.86 -11.95
CA PRO A 102 -3.76 -5.04 -11.52
C PRO A 102 -5.20 -4.98 -12.02
N GLU A 103 -5.90 -6.13 -12.03
CA GLU A 103 -7.35 -6.12 -12.23
C GLU A 103 -8.04 -5.45 -11.04
N MET A 104 -8.95 -4.52 -11.30
CA MET A 104 -9.68 -3.77 -10.29
C MET A 104 -11.20 -3.88 -10.51
N LYS A 105 -11.92 -4.29 -9.47
CA LYS A 105 -13.38 -4.35 -9.50
C LYS A 105 -13.95 -3.56 -8.32
N PHE A 106 -14.81 -2.59 -8.61
CA PHE A 106 -15.54 -1.82 -7.60
C PHE A 106 -16.92 -2.41 -7.39
N ASP A 107 -17.31 -2.57 -6.14
CA ASP A 107 -18.63 -2.97 -5.71
C ASP A 107 -19.03 -2.08 -4.52
N GLU A 108 -19.98 -1.18 -4.73
CA GLU A 108 -20.37 -0.13 -3.80
C GLU A 108 -19.15 0.65 -3.25
N ASN A 109 -18.86 0.50 -1.96
CA ASN A 109 -17.72 1.13 -1.28
C ASN A 109 -16.50 0.20 -1.14
N LYS A 110 -16.47 -0.91 -1.89
CA LYS A 110 -15.38 -1.89 -1.85
C LYS A 110 -14.63 -1.91 -3.16
N LEU A 111 -13.31 -2.06 -3.05
CA LEU A 111 -12.41 -2.32 -4.16
C LEU A 111 -11.78 -3.70 -3.97
N PHE A 112 -11.96 -4.54 -4.97
CA PHE A 112 -11.29 -5.83 -5.10
C PHE A 112 -10.15 -5.68 -6.10
N ILE A 113 -8.95 -6.09 -5.68
CA ILE A 113 -7.75 -6.05 -6.51
C ILE A 113 -7.21 -7.46 -6.66
N LYS A 114 -7.00 -7.87 -7.91
CA LYS A 114 -6.37 -9.12 -8.25
C LYS A 114 -5.08 -8.84 -9.03
N PHE A 115 -3.99 -9.39 -8.55
CA PHE A 115 -2.70 -9.28 -9.23
C PHE A 115 -2.67 -10.21 -10.44
N ASN A 116 -2.04 -9.77 -11.52
CA ASN A 116 -1.97 -10.54 -12.76
C ASN A 116 -0.98 -11.70 -12.65
N GLU A 117 0.10 -11.51 -11.90
CA GLU A 117 1.20 -12.47 -11.80
C GLU A 117 1.53 -12.80 -10.33
N LYS A 118 2.21 -13.92 -10.15
CA LYS A 118 2.77 -14.29 -8.84
C LYS A 118 3.92 -13.36 -8.48
N PHE A 119 4.01 -13.04 -7.19
CA PHE A 119 5.14 -12.27 -6.70
C PHE A 119 6.42 -13.09 -6.74
N GLU A 120 7.41 -12.59 -7.47
CA GLU A 120 8.76 -13.13 -7.52
C GLU A 120 9.65 -12.49 -6.44
N PHE A 121 10.83 -13.04 -6.23
CA PHE A 121 11.82 -12.49 -5.28
C PHE A 121 11.27 -12.17 -3.88
N ARG A 122 10.25 -12.91 -3.43
CA ARG A 122 9.61 -12.79 -2.11
C ARG A 122 8.86 -11.48 -1.86
N ARG A 123 8.70 -10.60 -2.84
CA ARG A 123 8.06 -9.31 -2.64
C ARG A 123 7.03 -8.99 -3.71
N GLY A 124 5.88 -8.52 -3.25
CA GLY A 124 4.91 -7.85 -4.08
C GLY A 124 4.59 -6.47 -3.52
N ARG A 125 4.28 -5.53 -4.38
CA ARG A 125 3.93 -4.16 -4.00
C ARG A 125 2.66 -3.72 -4.70
N LEU A 126 1.87 -2.92 -4.00
CA LEU A 126 0.71 -2.24 -4.55
C LEU A 126 0.79 -0.77 -4.14
N ASN A 127 0.70 0.12 -5.12
CA ASN A 127 0.61 1.55 -4.90
C ASN A 127 -0.68 2.07 -5.53
N CYS A 128 -1.51 2.73 -4.75
CA CYS A 128 -2.73 3.36 -5.22
C CYS A 128 -2.68 4.87 -4.99
N SER A 129 -3.15 5.63 -5.95
CA SER A 129 -3.26 7.09 -5.87
C SER A 129 -4.64 7.57 -6.25
N LEU A 130 -5.07 8.66 -5.64
CA LEU A 130 -6.34 9.32 -5.90
C LEU A 130 -6.13 10.83 -5.96
N LYS A 131 -6.59 11.45 -7.02
CA LYS A 131 -6.59 12.91 -7.16
C LYS A 131 -7.95 13.48 -6.77
N GLU A 132 -7.97 14.38 -5.79
CA GLU A 132 -9.17 15.09 -5.34
C GLU A 132 -8.93 16.61 -5.45
N GLY A 133 -9.41 17.22 -6.52
CA GLY A 133 -9.10 18.62 -6.84
C GLY A 133 -7.58 18.83 -6.99
N ASN A 134 -7.00 19.66 -6.15
CA ASN A 134 -5.56 19.94 -6.14
C ASN A 134 -4.78 19.03 -5.17
N LYS A 135 -5.45 18.11 -4.47
CA LYS A 135 -4.82 17.22 -3.50
C LYS A 135 -4.61 15.83 -4.08
N TRP A 136 -3.49 15.23 -3.72
CA TRP A 136 -3.22 13.84 -4.01
C TRP A 136 -3.24 13.01 -2.73
N ARG A 137 -3.80 11.81 -2.85
CA ARG A 137 -3.79 10.80 -1.80
C ARG A 137 -2.99 9.58 -2.26
N TRP A 138 -2.39 8.90 -1.29
CA TRP A 138 -1.58 7.73 -1.57
C TRP A 138 -1.79 6.63 -0.54
N LEU A 139 -1.83 5.39 -1.04
CA LEU A 139 -1.78 4.16 -0.26
C LEU A 139 -0.73 3.26 -0.89
N GLY A 140 0.22 2.77 -0.10
CA GLY A 140 1.17 1.77 -0.55
C GLY A 140 1.15 0.55 0.36
N LEU A 141 1.24 -0.62 -0.22
CA LEU A 141 1.32 -1.90 0.45
C LEU A 141 2.53 -2.68 -0.05
N GLN A 142 3.14 -3.45 0.83
CA GLN A 142 4.16 -4.42 0.47
C GLN A 142 3.80 -5.77 1.09
N PHE A 143 3.82 -6.79 0.25
CA PHE A 143 3.63 -8.18 0.65
C PHE A 143 4.97 -8.88 0.67
N THR A 144 5.11 -9.84 1.57
CA THR A 144 6.27 -10.73 1.67
C THR A 144 5.79 -12.16 1.54
N VAL A 145 6.40 -12.91 0.64
CA VAL A 145 6.06 -14.32 0.41
C VAL A 145 6.96 -15.20 1.26
N GLU A 146 6.38 -16.22 1.88
CA GLU A 146 7.09 -17.28 2.59
C GLU A 146 8.15 -17.94 1.69
N THR A 147 9.34 -18.16 2.25
CA THR A 147 10.39 -18.98 1.61
C THR A 147 10.48 -20.36 2.26
N ASP A 148 11.07 -21.27 1.56
CA ASP A 148 11.50 -22.57 2.11
C ASP A 148 12.53 -22.38 3.22
#